data_07b698a22c8a6d87ab7e8e3efa0c114a
#
_entry.id   07b698a22c8a6d87ab7e8e3efa0c114a
#
_cell.length_a   1.000
_cell.length_b   1.000
_cell.length_c   1.000
_cell.angle_alpha   90.00
_cell.angle_beta   90.00
_cell.angle_gamma   90.00
#
_symmetry.space_group_name_H-M   'P 1'
#
loop_
_entity.id
_entity.type
_entity.pdbx_description
1 polymer ?
#
loop_
_entity_poly.entity_id
_entity_poly.type
_entity_poly.pdbx_seq_one_letter_code
_entity_poly.pdbx_strand_id
1 'polypeptide(L)'
;MIEGGALLPLGSTRDGGGHKGYCLAAMVDIFSCVLSGANWGPFAPPFALRQEVPARSVGKGIGHAFGAMRIDGFIDPAEFRRQLDDWIRTFRATKPAPGMPGVLIPGDPERQAEAERRVTGIPLLPAVVTELLDISARTGIPLT
;
A
#
# COMPACT_ATOMS: atom_id res chain seq x y z
N MET A 1 -6.28 -16.51 -11.44
CA MET A 1 -6.41 -16.83 -10.01
C MET A 1 -5.78 -18.18 -9.78
N ILE A 2 -5.04 -18.35 -8.69
CA ILE A 2 -4.65 -19.70 -8.27
C ILE A 2 -5.94 -20.33 -7.75
N GLU A 3 -6.39 -21.37 -8.38
CA GLU A 3 -7.60 -22.10 -7.98
C GLU A 3 -7.44 -22.54 -6.53
N GLY A 4 -8.36 -22.15 -5.65
CA GLY A 4 -8.27 -22.39 -4.21
C GLY A 4 -7.28 -21.52 -3.42
N GLY A 5 -6.67 -20.51 -4.05
CA GLY A 5 -5.78 -19.57 -3.36
C GLY A 5 -6.54 -18.56 -2.50
N ALA A 6 -6.01 -18.24 -1.32
CA ALA A 6 -6.48 -17.17 -0.45
C ALA A 6 -5.32 -16.28 0.00
N LEU A 7 -5.60 -14.99 0.18
CA LEU A 7 -4.63 -14.07 0.78
C LEU A 7 -4.64 -14.30 2.30
N LEU A 8 -3.47 -14.59 2.84
CA LEU A 8 -3.30 -14.67 4.29
C LEU A 8 -3.11 -13.26 4.87
N PRO A 9 -3.67 -12.99 6.07
CA PRO A 9 -3.44 -11.74 6.75
C PRO A 9 -1.99 -11.62 7.23
N LEU A 10 -1.58 -10.42 7.60
CA LEU A 10 -0.29 -10.19 8.27
C LEU A 10 -0.17 -11.11 9.50
N GLY A 11 0.95 -11.84 9.60
CA GLY A 11 1.14 -12.89 10.59
C GLY A 11 0.65 -14.28 10.14
N SER A 12 0.15 -14.41 8.90
CA SER A 12 -0.18 -15.69 8.26
C SER A 12 -1.22 -16.52 9.04
N THR A 13 -0.83 -17.65 9.62
CA THR A 13 -1.68 -18.55 10.40
C THR A 13 -1.96 -17.98 11.81
N ARG A 14 -2.84 -18.65 12.55
CA ARG A 14 -3.15 -18.29 13.93
C ARG A 14 -1.91 -18.27 14.83
N ASP A 15 -1.03 -19.24 14.67
CA ASP A 15 0.21 -19.37 15.46
C ASP A 15 1.19 -18.24 15.16
N GLY A 16 1.21 -17.73 13.92
CA GLY A 16 1.98 -16.55 13.51
C GLY A 16 1.32 -15.21 13.86
N GLY A 17 0.13 -15.22 14.48
CA GLY A 17 -0.58 -14.01 14.85
C GLY A 17 -1.52 -13.46 13.76
N GLY A 18 -1.89 -14.28 12.77
CA GLY A 18 -2.76 -13.90 11.66
C GLY A 18 -4.10 -13.27 12.09
N HIS A 19 -4.63 -13.62 13.25
CA HIS A 19 -5.83 -12.99 13.82
C HIS A 19 -5.62 -11.48 14.08
N LYS A 20 -4.40 -11.04 14.44
CA LYS A 20 -4.07 -9.62 14.62
C LYS A 20 -4.02 -8.89 13.26
N GLY A 21 -3.41 -9.53 12.25
CA GLY A 21 -3.41 -9.00 10.89
C GLY A 21 -4.80 -8.94 10.28
N TYR A 22 -5.67 -9.92 10.59
CA TYR A 22 -7.07 -9.87 10.20
C TYR A 22 -7.80 -8.66 10.82
N CYS A 23 -7.56 -8.36 12.10
CA CYS A 23 -8.12 -7.16 12.74
C CYS A 23 -7.67 -5.86 12.03
N LEU A 24 -6.40 -5.75 11.64
CA LEU A 24 -5.91 -4.61 10.87
C LEU A 24 -6.61 -4.51 9.50
N ALA A 25 -6.74 -5.62 8.79
CA ALA A 25 -7.47 -5.66 7.51
C ALA A 25 -8.94 -5.29 7.68
N ALA A 26 -9.60 -5.76 8.75
CA ALA A 26 -10.98 -5.39 9.06
C ALA A 26 -11.13 -3.89 9.36
N MET A 27 -10.18 -3.26 10.05
CA MET A 27 -10.16 -1.79 10.24
C MET A 27 -10.10 -1.06 8.90
N VAL A 28 -9.22 -1.51 7.99
CA VAL A 28 -9.12 -0.91 6.65
C VAL A 28 -10.44 -1.03 5.90
N ASP A 29 -11.08 -2.20 5.92
CA ASP A 29 -12.35 -2.44 5.25
C ASP A 29 -13.48 -1.59 5.86
N ILE A 30 -13.57 -1.51 7.19
CA ILE A 30 -14.57 -0.69 7.88
C ILE A 30 -14.41 0.80 7.53
N PHE A 31 -13.21 1.34 7.63
CA PHE A 31 -12.97 2.77 7.35
C PHE A 31 -13.16 3.10 5.87
N SER A 32 -12.60 2.26 4.99
CA SER A 32 -12.64 2.54 3.55
C SER A 32 -13.99 2.24 2.93
N CYS A 33 -14.65 1.16 3.35
CA CYS A 33 -15.85 0.66 2.68
C CYS A 33 -17.12 0.88 3.48
N VAL A 34 -17.22 0.35 4.71
CA VAL A 34 -18.46 0.45 5.50
C VAL A 34 -18.79 1.90 5.83
N LEU A 35 -17.80 2.66 6.31
CA LEU A 35 -17.99 4.06 6.70
C LEU A 35 -18.29 4.98 5.50
N SER A 36 -17.76 4.68 4.32
CA SER A 36 -18.01 5.43 3.09
C SER A 36 -19.29 5.01 2.34
N GLY A 37 -19.94 3.92 2.74
CA GLY A 37 -21.10 3.34 2.03
C GLY A 37 -20.72 2.57 0.77
N ALA A 38 -19.46 2.17 0.62
CA ALA A 38 -18.99 1.34 -0.49
C ALA A 38 -19.23 -0.15 -0.25
N ASN A 39 -19.00 -0.97 -1.28
CA ASN A 39 -19.00 -2.41 -1.12
C ASN A 39 -17.82 -2.86 -0.26
N TRP A 40 -18.07 -3.72 0.71
CA TRP A 40 -17.09 -4.18 1.68
C TRP A 40 -16.83 -5.68 1.56
N GLY A 41 -15.69 -6.14 2.06
CA GLY A 41 -15.29 -7.54 2.14
C GLY A 41 -15.41 -8.28 0.81
N PRO A 42 -16.08 -9.45 0.76
CA PRO A 42 -16.18 -10.25 -0.46
C PRO A 42 -17.09 -9.64 -1.54
N PHE A 43 -17.78 -8.53 -1.24
CA PHE A 43 -18.64 -7.82 -2.17
C PHE A 43 -17.94 -6.66 -2.87
N ALA A 44 -16.69 -6.34 -2.48
CA ALA A 44 -15.91 -5.34 -3.18
C ALA A 44 -15.59 -5.81 -4.61
N PRO A 45 -15.73 -4.94 -5.64
CA PRO A 45 -15.42 -5.31 -7.01
C PRO A 45 -13.95 -5.74 -7.15
N PRO A 46 -13.66 -6.89 -7.78
CA PRO A 46 -12.30 -7.40 -7.91
C PRO A 46 -11.55 -6.71 -9.04
N PHE A 47 -10.79 -5.67 -8.74
CA PHE A 47 -10.03 -4.94 -9.76
C PHE A 47 -8.89 -5.73 -10.39
N ALA A 48 -8.12 -6.41 -9.55
CA ALA A 48 -6.85 -6.97 -9.97
C ALA A 48 -6.95 -8.37 -10.55
N LEU A 49 -8.02 -9.09 -10.31
CA LEU A 49 -8.08 -10.53 -10.51
C LEU A 49 -8.98 -10.98 -11.66
N ARG A 50 -9.56 -10.06 -12.43
CA ARG A 50 -10.51 -10.36 -13.53
C ARG A 50 -11.60 -11.38 -13.11
N GLN A 51 -12.05 -11.27 -11.87
CA GLN A 51 -13.14 -12.10 -11.35
C GLN A 51 -14.48 -11.51 -11.74
N GLU A 52 -15.50 -12.33 -11.74
CA GLU A 52 -16.86 -11.86 -11.90
C GLU A 52 -17.24 -10.90 -10.76
N VAL A 53 -17.94 -9.85 -11.09
CA VAL A 53 -18.49 -8.91 -10.10
C VAL A 53 -19.47 -9.69 -9.23
N PRO A 54 -19.36 -9.59 -7.88
CA PRO A 54 -20.32 -10.27 -7.01
C PRO A 54 -21.77 -9.93 -7.38
N ALA A 55 -22.62 -10.94 -7.45
CA ALA A 55 -24.03 -10.76 -7.80
C ALA A 55 -24.81 -9.93 -6.76
N ARG A 56 -24.31 -9.89 -5.51
CA ARG A 56 -24.86 -9.09 -4.41
C ARG A 56 -24.04 -7.83 -4.23
N SER A 57 -24.69 -6.67 -4.24
CA SER A 57 -24.13 -5.38 -3.84
C SER A 57 -24.60 -5.05 -2.41
N VAL A 58 -23.69 -4.58 -1.57
CA VAL A 58 -23.97 -4.13 -0.19
C VAL A 58 -23.70 -2.63 0.01
N GLY A 59 -23.16 -1.98 -1.04
CA GLY A 59 -22.84 -0.55 -1.09
C GLY A 59 -22.65 -0.11 -2.53
N LYS A 60 -21.94 0.99 -2.76
CA LYS A 60 -21.66 1.53 -4.10
C LYS A 60 -20.15 1.60 -4.36
N GLY A 61 -19.73 0.88 -5.41
CA GLY A 61 -18.34 0.97 -5.90
C GLY A 61 -17.30 0.56 -4.86
N ILE A 62 -16.20 1.31 -4.84
CA ILE A 62 -15.06 1.12 -3.94
C ILE A 62 -14.88 2.38 -3.11
N GLY A 63 -14.63 2.20 -1.83
CA GLY A 63 -14.41 3.27 -0.88
C GLY A 63 -12.94 3.51 -0.55
N HIS A 64 -12.67 4.72 -0.09
CA HIS A 64 -11.37 5.15 0.40
C HIS A 64 -11.54 5.89 1.71
N ALA A 65 -10.55 5.78 2.60
CA ALA A 65 -10.47 6.56 3.82
C ALA A 65 -9.15 7.33 3.85
N PHE A 66 -9.23 8.61 4.17
CA PHE A 66 -8.07 9.48 4.36
C PHE A 66 -8.19 10.14 5.72
N GLY A 67 -7.06 10.30 6.41
CA GLY A 67 -7.03 10.92 7.73
C GLY A 67 -5.74 11.70 7.94
N ALA A 68 -5.83 12.73 8.77
CA ALA A 68 -4.68 13.49 9.25
C ALA A 68 -4.86 13.79 10.74
N MET A 69 -3.76 13.72 11.48
CA MET A 69 -3.74 14.07 12.90
C MET A 69 -2.84 15.29 13.12
N ARG A 70 -3.34 16.26 13.86
CA ARG A 70 -2.53 17.38 14.32
C ARG A 70 -1.60 16.91 15.43
N ILE A 71 -0.31 17.08 15.21
CA ILE A 71 0.71 16.68 16.19
C ILE A 71 0.62 17.51 17.47
N ASP A 72 0.36 18.80 17.32
CA ASP A 72 0.23 19.75 18.43
C ASP A 72 -0.98 19.50 19.36
N GLY A 73 -1.90 18.62 18.97
CA GLY A 73 -2.94 18.11 19.84
C GLY A 73 -2.48 17.03 20.83
N PHE A 74 -1.25 16.50 20.69
CA PHE A 74 -0.69 15.41 21.50
C PHE A 74 0.62 15.80 22.18
N ILE A 75 1.54 16.43 21.46
CA ILE A 75 2.87 16.78 21.92
C ILE A 75 3.37 18.00 21.13
N ASP A 76 4.31 18.75 21.71
CA ASP A 76 4.99 19.83 20.99
C ASP A 76 5.61 19.33 19.68
N PRO A 77 5.36 19.97 18.52
CA PRO A 77 5.85 19.52 17.23
C PRO A 77 7.38 19.44 17.10
N ALA A 78 8.14 20.28 17.81
CA ALA A 78 9.59 20.21 17.80
C ALA A 78 10.08 19.00 18.59
N GLU A 79 9.46 18.73 19.73
CA GLU A 79 9.73 17.53 20.54
C GLU A 79 9.37 16.25 19.77
N PHE A 80 8.23 16.21 19.10
CA PHE A 80 7.85 15.10 18.24
C PHE A 80 8.91 14.81 17.17
N ARG A 81 9.37 15.85 16.45
CA ARG A 81 10.40 15.68 15.41
C ARG A 81 11.70 15.13 16.01
N ARG A 82 12.12 15.67 17.15
CA ARG A 82 13.33 15.20 17.84
C ARG A 82 13.22 13.71 18.22
N GLN A 83 12.10 13.32 18.82
CA GLN A 83 11.89 11.92 19.22
C GLN A 83 11.78 10.99 18.00
N LEU A 84 11.13 11.42 16.93
CA LEU A 84 11.03 10.62 15.70
C LEU A 84 12.40 10.45 15.03
N ASP A 85 13.22 11.49 15.00
CA ASP A 85 14.60 11.41 14.50
C ASP A 85 15.46 10.45 15.35
N ASP A 86 15.31 10.47 16.66
CA ASP A 86 15.99 9.53 17.56
C ASP A 86 15.50 8.08 17.32
N TRP A 87 14.22 7.89 17.14
CA TRP A 87 13.62 6.61 16.79
C TRP A 87 14.22 6.07 15.48
N ILE A 88 14.22 6.89 14.43
CA ILE A 88 14.77 6.54 13.11
C ILE A 88 16.25 6.12 13.21
N ARG A 89 17.07 6.95 13.88
CA ARG A 89 18.51 6.67 14.06
C ARG A 89 18.73 5.38 14.83
N THR A 90 17.98 5.18 15.91
CA THR A 90 18.07 3.99 16.75
C THR A 90 17.78 2.73 15.94
N PHE A 91 16.70 2.68 15.18
CA PHE A 91 16.36 1.49 14.41
C PHE A 91 17.35 1.23 13.26
N ARG A 92 17.81 2.26 12.56
CA ARG A 92 18.85 2.11 11.52
C ARG A 92 20.19 1.62 12.09
N ALA A 93 20.50 1.93 13.34
CA ALA A 93 21.71 1.48 14.00
C ALA A 93 21.60 0.05 14.56
N THR A 94 20.44 -0.59 14.53
CA THR A 94 20.28 -1.97 14.99
C THR A 94 20.98 -2.95 14.05
N LYS A 95 21.39 -4.11 14.60
CA LYS A 95 22.03 -5.16 13.80
C LYS A 95 21.08 -5.69 12.75
N PRO A 96 21.44 -5.65 11.46
CA PRO A 96 20.60 -6.19 10.40
C PRO A 96 20.53 -7.72 10.46
N ALA A 97 19.51 -8.29 9.83
CA ALA A 97 19.41 -9.73 9.63
C ALA A 97 20.61 -10.25 8.81
N PRO A 98 20.99 -11.53 8.97
CA PRO A 98 22.08 -12.11 8.18
C PRO A 98 21.88 -11.93 6.69
N GLY A 99 22.91 -11.45 5.98
CA GLY A 99 22.87 -11.20 4.54
C GLY A 99 22.23 -9.88 4.12
N MET A 100 21.71 -9.07 5.06
CA MET A 100 21.15 -7.76 4.75
C MET A 100 22.18 -6.64 4.97
N PRO A 101 22.25 -5.64 4.06
CA PRO A 101 23.22 -4.55 4.17
C PRO A 101 22.93 -3.56 5.30
N GLY A 102 21.72 -3.53 5.80
CA GLY A 102 21.26 -2.62 6.84
C GLY A 102 19.81 -2.83 7.21
N VAL A 103 19.36 -2.08 8.21
CA VAL A 103 17.94 -2.02 8.60
C VAL A 103 17.29 -0.86 7.88
N LEU A 104 16.20 -1.16 7.18
CA LEU A 104 15.38 -0.18 6.48
C LEU A 104 14.16 0.17 7.32
N ILE A 105 13.77 1.43 7.27
CA ILE A 105 12.49 1.91 7.81
C ILE A 105 11.56 2.29 6.65
N PRO A 106 10.25 2.35 6.88
CA PRO A 106 9.30 2.77 5.86
C PRO A 106 9.70 4.10 5.21
N GLY A 107 9.72 4.14 3.87
CA GLY A 107 10.16 5.28 3.07
C GLY A 107 11.62 5.23 2.62
N ASP A 108 12.48 4.37 3.18
CA ASP A 108 13.88 4.25 2.72
C ASP A 108 13.99 3.67 1.32
N PRO A 109 13.29 2.56 0.98
CA PRO A 109 13.30 2.01 -0.38
C PRO A 109 12.77 3.00 -1.42
N GLU A 110 11.73 3.74 -1.07
CA GLU A 110 11.12 4.73 -1.97
C GLU A 110 12.08 5.88 -2.25
N ARG A 111 12.76 6.41 -1.24
CA ARG A 111 13.78 7.46 -1.41
C ARG A 111 14.97 7.00 -2.24
N GLN A 112 15.42 5.76 -2.04
CA GLN A 112 16.49 5.17 -2.84
C GLN A 112 16.07 5.03 -4.30
N ALA A 113 14.88 4.47 -4.53
CA ALA A 113 14.33 4.31 -5.88
C ALA A 113 14.10 5.66 -6.57
N GLU A 114 13.66 6.68 -5.84
CA GLU A 114 13.49 8.03 -6.38
C GLU A 114 14.84 8.62 -6.82
N ALA A 115 15.86 8.55 -5.97
CA ALA A 115 17.18 9.07 -6.26
C ALA A 115 17.80 8.38 -7.51
N GLU A 116 17.67 7.06 -7.62
CA GLU A 116 18.13 6.29 -8.77
C GLU A 116 17.35 6.66 -10.04
N ARG A 117 16.02 6.65 -9.97
CA ARG A 117 15.14 6.88 -11.13
C ARG A 117 15.16 8.30 -11.66
N ARG A 118 15.53 9.27 -10.83
CA ARG A 118 15.78 10.65 -11.30
C ARG A 118 16.97 10.73 -12.28
N VAL A 119 17.92 9.78 -12.19
CA VAL A 119 19.08 9.72 -13.04
C VAL A 119 18.88 8.73 -14.20
N THR A 120 18.35 7.55 -13.90
CA THR A 120 18.24 6.44 -14.87
C THR A 120 16.93 6.40 -15.64
N GLY A 121 15.93 7.14 -15.20
CA GLY A 121 14.55 7.02 -15.67
C GLY A 121 13.76 5.92 -14.94
N ILE A 122 12.43 5.95 -15.11
CA ILE A 122 11.53 4.97 -14.53
C ILE A 122 11.48 3.72 -15.41
N PRO A 123 11.87 2.53 -14.93
CA PRO A 123 11.78 1.30 -15.71
C PRO A 123 10.31 0.89 -15.90
N LEU A 124 9.88 0.82 -17.15
CA LEU A 124 8.54 0.36 -17.51
C LEU A 124 8.62 -1.06 -18.09
N LEU A 125 7.63 -1.88 -17.74
CA LEU A 125 7.48 -3.20 -18.36
C LEU A 125 7.09 -3.04 -19.83
N PRO A 126 7.59 -3.91 -20.76
CA PRO A 126 7.28 -3.82 -22.18
C PRO A 126 5.77 -3.80 -22.49
N ALA A 127 4.96 -4.56 -21.75
CA ALA A 127 3.51 -4.57 -21.90
C ALA A 127 2.90 -3.19 -21.58
N VAL A 128 3.39 -2.52 -20.54
CA VAL A 128 2.92 -1.16 -20.16
C VAL A 128 3.30 -0.15 -21.25
N VAL A 129 4.51 -0.25 -21.81
CA VAL A 129 4.94 0.61 -22.92
C VAL A 129 4.02 0.43 -24.13
N THR A 130 3.68 -0.81 -24.48
CA THR A 130 2.74 -1.10 -25.58
C THR A 130 1.37 -0.48 -25.35
N GLU A 131 0.82 -0.61 -24.16
CA GLU A 131 -0.47 0.00 -23.79
C GLU A 131 -0.43 1.53 -23.84
N LEU A 132 0.64 2.14 -23.36
CA LEU A 132 0.83 3.59 -23.41
C LEU A 132 0.93 4.10 -24.85
N LEU A 133 1.63 3.38 -25.75
CA LEU A 133 1.69 3.71 -27.17
C LEU A 133 0.32 3.61 -27.83
N ASP A 134 -0.48 2.60 -27.51
CA ASP A 134 -1.87 2.49 -28.02
C ASP A 134 -2.74 3.66 -27.53
N ILE A 135 -2.65 4.02 -26.26
CA ILE A 135 -3.37 5.18 -25.70
C ILE A 135 -2.91 6.47 -26.41
N SER A 136 -1.62 6.65 -26.59
CA SER A 136 -1.05 7.81 -27.31
C SER A 136 -1.63 7.91 -28.74
N ALA A 137 -1.65 6.80 -29.48
CA ALA A 137 -2.19 6.76 -30.82
C ALA A 137 -3.70 7.10 -30.87
N ARG A 138 -4.47 6.59 -29.91
CA ARG A 138 -5.92 6.82 -29.83
C ARG A 138 -6.31 8.22 -29.39
N THR A 139 -5.52 8.84 -28.55
CA THR A 139 -5.78 10.18 -28.01
C THR A 139 -5.12 11.30 -28.80
N GLY A 140 -4.16 10.99 -29.67
CA GLY A 140 -3.33 11.97 -30.37
C GLY A 140 -2.36 12.72 -29.47
N ILE A 141 -2.16 12.27 -28.21
CA ILE A 141 -1.21 12.86 -27.27
C ILE A 141 0.10 12.08 -27.38
N PRO A 142 1.22 12.72 -27.79
CA PRO A 142 2.48 12.02 -27.97
C PRO A 142 3.03 11.54 -26.61
N LEU A 143 3.60 10.35 -26.61
CA LEU A 143 4.38 9.85 -25.48
C LEU A 143 5.76 10.50 -25.57
N THR A 144 6.08 11.39 -24.64
CA THR A 144 7.38 12.11 -24.55
C THR A 144 8.25 11.51 -23.46
#